data_4d0a63cd7d4906066fde9db599a5ffa7
#
_entry.id   4d0a63cd7d4906066fde9db599a5ffa7
#
_cell.length_a   1.000
_cell.length_b   1.000
_cell.length_c   1.000
_cell.angle_alpha   90.00
_cell.angle_beta   90.00
_cell.angle_gamma   90.00
#
_symmetry.space_group_name_H-M   'P 1'
#
loop_
_entity.id
_entity.type
_entity.pdbx_description
1 polymer ?
#
loop_
_entity_poly.entity_id
_entity_poly.type
_entity_poly.pdbx_seq_one_letter_code
_entity_poly.pdbx_strand_id
1 'polypeptide(L)'
;MILNYKKICLLYSVIALTFLSCGSYSFTGASIPEGTETFQVNFFENDAGNNMGSIFEPGLDRDFTLALQNILQNQTNLQLVSNDGDLVYEGEIIEYRVSPMTATSDLTAAQNRLSISVNV
;
A
#
# COMPACT_ATOMS: atom_id res chain seq x y z
N MET A 1 -1.08 45.27 32.94
CA MET A 1 -2.11 44.86 32.00
C MET A 1 -1.61 44.70 30.56
N ILE A 2 -0.87 45.64 30.01
CA ILE A 2 -0.35 45.60 28.63
C ILE A 2 0.67 44.45 28.41
N LEU A 3 1.46 44.10 29.44
CA LEU A 3 2.44 43.04 29.38
C LEU A 3 1.81 41.64 29.31
N ASN A 4 0.65 41.46 29.95
CA ASN A 4 -0.09 40.21 29.90
C ASN A 4 -0.80 40.00 28.55
N TYR A 5 -1.26 41.08 27.94
CA TYR A 5 -1.87 41.06 26.61
C TYR A 5 -0.85 40.60 25.52
N LYS A 6 0.37 41.13 25.57
CA LYS A 6 1.43 40.69 24.66
C LYS A 6 1.79 39.21 24.82
N LYS A 7 1.82 38.71 26.07
CA LYS A 7 2.07 37.28 26.35
C LYS A 7 0.91 36.42 25.85
N ILE A 8 -0.31 36.87 26.00
CA ILE A 8 -1.51 36.14 25.53
C ILE A 8 -1.54 36.11 23.99
N CYS A 9 -1.24 37.23 23.31
CA CYS A 9 -1.14 37.27 21.86
C CYS A 9 -0.02 36.37 21.33
N LEU A 10 1.10 36.30 22.01
CA LEU A 10 2.23 35.47 21.65
C LEU A 10 1.87 33.96 21.82
N LEU A 11 1.15 33.63 22.88
CA LEU A 11 0.65 32.28 23.13
C LEU A 11 -0.35 31.84 22.06
N TYR A 12 -1.28 32.72 21.67
CA TYR A 12 -2.23 32.46 20.59
C TYR A 12 -1.56 32.30 19.22
N SER A 13 -0.51 33.09 18.97
CA SER A 13 0.28 32.98 17.74
C SER A 13 1.02 31.63 17.64
N VAL A 14 1.58 31.14 18.75
CA VAL A 14 2.27 29.84 18.79
C VAL A 14 1.28 28.71 18.60
N ILE A 15 0.10 28.77 19.23
CA ILE A 15 -0.96 27.77 19.07
C ILE A 15 -1.49 27.75 17.63
N ALA A 16 -1.66 28.91 17.00
CA ALA A 16 -2.09 29.01 15.61
C ALA A 16 -1.08 28.41 14.61
N LEU A 17 0.23 28.56 14.90
CA LEU A 17 1.28 27.96 14.08
C LEU A 17 1.32 26.42 14.17
N THR A 18 0.93 25.83 15.29
CA THR A 18 0.92 24.37 15.45
C THR A 18 -0.21 23.69 14.66
N PHE A 19 -1.29 24.41 14.37
CA PHE A 19 -2.39 23.90 13.55
C PHE A 19 -2.12 23.88 12.04
N LEU A 20 -1.11 24.61 11.57
CA LEU A 20 -0.71 24.63 10.16
C LEU A 20 0.22 23.48 9.77
N SER A 21 0.68 22.68 10.73
CA SER A 21 1.58 21.53 10.50
C SER A 21 0.86 20.22 10.18
N CYS A 22 -0.44 20.24 9.86
CA CYS A 22 -1.12 19.10 9.32
C CYS A 22 -0.78 18.96 7.83
N GLY A 23 0.48 18.72 7.52
CA GLY A 23 0.89 18.23 6.21
C GLY A 23 0.19 16.91 5.98
N SER A 24 -0.58 16.81 4.91
CA SER A 24 -1.14 15.60 4.36
C SER A 24 -0.02 14.56 4.20
N TYR A 25 0.16 13.70 5.18
CA TYR A 25 1.03 12.54 5.05
C TYR A 25 0.33 11.57 4.09
N SER A 26 0.68 11.69 2.82
CA SER A 26 0.34 10.68 1.83
C SER A 26 1.20 9.45 2.13
N PHE A 27 0.56 8.36 2.55
CA PHE A 27 1.21 7.07 2.83
C PHE A 27 1.64 6.34 1.54
N THR A 28 1.50 6.95 0.39
CA THR A 28 1.98 6.46 -0.89
C THR A 28 3.41 6.95 -1.09
N GLY A 29 4.38 6.16 -0.64
CA GLY A 29 5.81 6.41 -0.88
C GLY A 29 6.25 6.29 -2.34
N ALA A 30 5.33 6.20 -3.28
CA ALA A 30 5.56 6.25 -4.72
C ALA A 30 5.14 7.63 -5.23
N SER A 31 6.09 8.42 -5.67
CA SER A 31 5.80 9.63 -6.42
C SER A 31 5.38 9.23 -7.83
N ILE A 32 4.11 9.45 -8.15
CA ILE A 32 3.63 9.34 -9.54
C ILE A 32 4.26 10.48 -10.32
N PRO A 33 4.94 10.21 -11.46
CA PRO A 33 5.52 11.26 -12.29
C PRO A 33 4.47 12.28 -12.74
N GLU A 34 4.88 13.54 -12.81
CA GLU A 34 3.99 14.60 -13.32
C GLU A 34 3.59 14.30 -14.76
N GLY A 35 2.31 14.50 -15.07
CA GLY A 35 1.76 14.22 -16.40
C GLY A 35 1.26 12.79 -16.61
N THR A 36 1.32 11.94 -15.58
CA THR A 36 0.77 10.58 -15.63
C THR A 36 -0.73 10.63 -15.38
N GLU A 37 -1.54 10.17 -16.32
CA GLU A 37 -3.00 10.18 -16.24
C GLU A 37 -3.60 8.77 -16.26
N THR A 38 -2.87 7.79 -16.81
CA THR A 38 -3.36 6.43 -17.03
C THR A 38 -2.44 5.38 -16.46
N PHE A 39 -2.99 4.23 -16.12
CA PHE A 39 -2.24 3.05 -15.75
C PHE A 39 -2.83 1.79 -16.39
N GLN A 40 -1.96 0.84 -16.63
CA GLN A 40 -2.28 -0.48 -17.16
C GLN A 40 -1.75 -1.52 -16.18
N VAL A 41 -2.53 -2.55 -15.90
CA VAL A 41 -2.08 -3.72 -15.12
C VAL A 41 -2.17 -4.93 -16.01
N ASN A 42 -1.02 -5.46 -16.40
CA ASN A 42 -0.94 -6.72 -17.11
C ASN A 42 -1.24 -7.89 -16.18
N PHE A 43 -1.61 -9.00 -16.74
CA PHE A 43 -1.90 -10.19 -15.96
C PHE A 43 -0.63 -10.70 -15.29
N PHE A 44 -0.66 -10.86 -13.96
CA PHE A 44 0.45 -11.41 -13.19
C PHE A 44 0.49 -12.91 -13.34
N GLU A 45 1.68 -13.47 -13.54
CA GLU A 45 1.86 -14.91 -13.61
C GLU A 45 1.96 -15.54 -12.20
N ASN A 46 1.44 -16.75 -12.03
CA ASN A 46 1.51 -17.45 -10.75
C ASN A 46 2.60 -18.54 -10.81
N ASP A 47 3.81 -18.16 -10.45
CA ASP A 47 4.97 -19.05 -10.35
C ASP A 47 5.26 -19.53 -8.93
N ALA A 48 4.36 -19.28 -7.99
CA ALA A 48 4.55 -19.62 -6.59
C ALA A 48 4.84 -21.10 -6.36
N GLY A 49 4.24 -22.01 -7.14
CA GLY A 49 4.44 -23.46 -7.03
C GLY A 49 5.85 -23.94 -7.38
N ASN A 50 6.67 -23.13 -8.03
CA ASN A 50 8.02 -23.51 -8.47
C ASN A 50 9.08 -23.32 -7.37
N ASN A 51 8.75 -22.63 -6.28
CA ASN A 51 9.70 -22.36 -5.21
C ASN A 51 9.53 -23.32 -4.02
N MET A 52 10.66 -23.71 -3.45
CA MET A 52 10.70 -24.66 -2.32
C MET A 52 9.95 -24.10 -1.09
N GLY A 53 8.99 -24.88 -0.59
CA GLY A 53 8.18 -24.48 0.57
C GLY A 53 7.03 -23.52 0.26
N SER A 54 6.87 -23.16 -0.99
CA SER A 54 5.73 -22.40 -1.50
C SER A 54 4.65 -23.36 -2.00
N ILE A 55 3.41 -22.90 -1.99
CA ILE A 55 2.23 -23.65 -2.41
C ILE A 55 1.67 -22.98 -3.67
N PHE A 56 1.26 -23.78 -4.64
CA PHE A 56 0.49 -23.27 -5.78
C PHE A 56 -0.95 -23.03 -5.33
N GLU A 57 -1.38 -21.77 -5.30
CA GLU A 57 -2.77 -21.41 -5.03
C GLU A 57 -3.48 -21.09 -6.35
N PRO A 58 -4.46 -21.90 -6.78
CA PRO A 58 -5.16 -21.67 -8.04
C PRO A 58 -5.96 -20.36 -8.02
N GLY A 59 -5.83 -19.56 -9.09
CA GLY A 59 -6.56 -18.30 -9.24
C GLY A 59 -5.95 -17.11 -8.51
N LEU A 60 -4.82 -17.30 -7.82
CA LEU A 60 -4.12 -16.22 -7.12
C LEU A 60 -3.66 -15.11 -8.08
N ASP A 61 -3.22 -15.48 -9.27
CA ASP A 61 -2.85 -14.60 -10.37
C ASP A 61 -3.99 -13.63 -10.74
N ARG A 62 -5.16 -14.16 -10.98
CA ARG A 62 -6.35 -13.35 -11.29
C ARG A 62 -6.76 -12.48 -10.12
N ASP A 63 -6.84 -13.05 -8.93
CA ASP A 63 -7.31 -12.34 -7.74
C ASP A 63 -6.35 -11.22 -7.37
N PHE A 64 -5.04 -11.45 -7.48
CA PHE A 64 -4.03 -10.43 -7.28
C PHE A 64 -4.11 -9.30 -8.32
N THR A 65 -4.21 -9.65 -9.60
CA THR A 65 -4.32 -8.66 -10.69
C THR A 65 -5.54 -7.76 -10.49
N LEU A 66 -6.70 -8.33 -10.19
CA LEU A 66 -7.92 -7.58 -9.94
C LEU A 66 -7.84 -6.73 -8.68
N ALA A 67 -7.24 -7.24 -7.60
CA ALA A 67 -7.05 -6.49 -6.37
C ALA A 67 -6.12 -5.28 -6.60
N LEU A 68 -5.04 -5.46 -7.35
CA LEU A 68 -4.12 -4.38 -7.69
C LEU A 68 -4.81 -3.30 -8.52
N GLN A 69 -5.58 -3.68 -9.53
CA GLN A 69 -6.37 -2.73 -10.32
C GLN A 69 -7.32 -1.91 -9.44
N ASN A 70 -8.06 -2.58 -8.54
CA ASN A 70 -9.01 -1.93 -7.64
C ASN A 70 -8.32 -0.96 -6.67
N ILE A 71 -7.17 -1.33 -6.10
CA ILE A 71 -6.43 -0.48 -5.18
C ILE A 71 -5.92 0.77 -5.91
N LEU A 72 -5.34 0.62 -7.09
CA LEU A 72 -4.83 1.75 -7.86
C LEU A 72 -5.95 2.71 -8.28
N GLN A 73 -7.10 2.19 -8.72
CA GLN A 73 -8.27 3.01 -9.05
C GLN A 73 -8.82 3.79 -7.86
N ASN A 74 -8.82 3.19 -6.67
CA ASN A 74 -9.40 3.80 -5.47
C ASN A 74 -8.43 4.74 -4.74
N GLN A 75 -7.13 4.54 -4.88
CA GLN A 75 -6.12 5.30 -4.14
C GLN A 75 -5.39 6.34 -4.99
N THR A 76 -5.61 6.34 -6.29
CA THR A 76 -5.02 7.30 -7.22
C THR A 76 -6.09 7.96 -8.08
N ASN A 77 -5.74 9.07 -8.71
CA ASN A 77 -6.60 9.74 -9.69
C ASN A 77 -6.37 9.22 -11.12
N LEU A 78 -5.62 8.12 -11.26
CA LEU A 78 -5.29 7.54 -12.55
C LEU A 78 -6.45 6.72 -13.12
N GLN A 79 -6.57 6.70 -14.43
CA GLN A 79 -7.55 5.89 -15.14
C GLN A 79 -6.95 4.55 -15.57
N LEU A 80 -7.66 3.46 -15.30
CA LEU A 80 -7.29 2.13 -15.79
C LEU A 80 -7.56 2.04 -17.28
N VAL A 81 -6.55 1.66 -18.04
CA VAL A 81 -6.63 1.38 -19.48
C VAL A 81 -6.16 -0.03 -19.79
N SER A 82 -6.61 -0.59 -20.91
CA SER A 82 -6.24 -1.95 -21.32
C SER A 82 -4.91 -2.00 -22.08
N ASN A 83 -4.53 -0.88 -22.71
CA ASN A 83 -3.31 -0.77 -23.52
C ASN A 83 -2.76 0.65 -23.43
N ASP A 84 -1.46 0.77 -23.67
CA ASP A 84 -0.75 2.06 -23.76
C ASP A 84 -0.95 2.98 -22.53
N GLY A 85 -0.98 2.38 -21.32
CA GLY A 85 -0.99 3.13 -20.08
C GLY A 85 0.34 3.88 -19.87
N ASP A 86 0.27 5.07 -19.28
CA ASP A 86 1.47 5.84 -18.91
C ASP A 86 2.33 5.09 -17.88
N LEU A 87 1.68 4.35 -16.98
CA LEU A 87 2.32 3.39 -16.09
C LEU A 87 1.84 1.98 -16.43
N VAL A 88 2.76 1.05 -16.55
CA VAL A 88 2.47 -0.37 -16.78
C VAL A 88 2.98 -1.17 -15.60
N TYR A 89 2.08 -1.91 -14.96
CA TYR A 89 2.40 -2.87 -13.92
C TYR A 89 2.34 -4.27 -14.50
N GLU A 90 3.43 -5.00 -14.39
CA GLU A 90 3.54 -6.40 -14.81
C GLU A 90 4.49 -7.14 -13.87
N GLY A 91 4.30 -8.44 -13.71
CA GLY A 91 5.15 -9.23 -12.85
C GLY A 91 4.65 -10.64 -12.64
N GLU A 92 5.22 -11.26 -11.63
CA GLU A 92 4.96 -12.66 -11.28
C GLU A 92 4.85 -12.84 -9.76
N ILE A 93 3.99 -13.75 -9.33
CA ILE A 93 3.89 -14.16 -7.93
C ILE A 93 4.86 -15.32 -7.75
N ILE A 94 5.92 -15.11 -6.97
CA ILE A 94 7.00 -16.08 -6.81
C ILE A 94 6.89 -16.91 -5.54
N GLU A 95 6.10 -16.50 -4.57
CA GLU A 95 5.93 -17.24 -3.33
C GLU A 95 4.52 -17.06 -2.76
N TYR A 96 3.93 -18.16 -2.34
CA TYR A 96 2.73 -18.20 -1.51
C TYR A 96 2.95 -19.24 -0.41
N ARG A 97 3.10 -18.78 0.82
CA ARG A 97 3.45 -19.65 1.96
C ARG A 97 2.55 -19.37 3.14
N VAL A 98 2.02 -20.46 3.70
CA VAL A 98 1.29 -20.41 4.97
C VAL A 98 2.16 -21.09 6.02
N SER A 99 2.58 -20.32 7.03
CA SER A 99 3.41 -20.81 8.13
C SER A 99 2.66 -20.72 9.45
N PRO A 100 2.60 -21.78 10.26
CA PRO A 100 2.04 -21.69 11.59
C PRO A 100 2.93 -20.79 12.46
N MET A 101 2.31 -19.86 13.18
CA MET A 101 2.99 -19.08 14.20
C MET A 101 2.92 -19.84 15.51
N THR A 102 4.08 -19.99 16.18
CA THR A 102 4.12 -20.57 17.51
C THR A 102 3.33 -19.69 18.46
N ALA A 103 2.29 -20.26 19.09
CA ALA A 103 1.56 -19.59 20.14
C ALA A 103 2.52 -19.35 21.33
N THR A 104 2.72 -18.08 21.71
CA THR A 104 3.23 -17.76 23.02
C THR A 104 2.18 -18.16 24.05
N SER A 105 2.61 -18.58 25.23
CA SER A 105 1.83 -19.28 26.28
C SER A 105 0.48 -18.69 26.67
N ASP A 106 0.09 -17.53 26.17
CA ASP A 106 -1.17 -16.83 26.50
C ASP A 106 -2.20 -16.80 25.37
N LEU A 107 -1.92 -17.35 24.19
CA LEU A 107 -2.81 -17.35 23.05
C LEU A 107 -3.30 -18.76 22.71
N THR A 108 -4.54 -19.03 23.02
CA THR A 108 -5.24 -20.31 22.78
C THR A 108 -5.58 -20.56 21.31
N ALA A 109 -5.32 -19.62 20.41
CA ALA A 109 -5.60 -19.73 18.99
C ALA A 109 -4.30 -19.89 18.20
N ALA A 110 -4.18 -20.97 17.44
CA ALA A 110 -3.12 -21.15 16.46
C ALA A 110 -3.31 -20.09 15.35
N GLN A 111 -2.35 -19.19 15.23
CA GLN A 111 -2.33 -18.19 14.15
C GLN A 111 -1.44 -18.69 13.01
N ASN A 112 -1.88 -18.50 11.79
CA ASN A 112 -1.09 -18.75 10.61
C ASN A 112 -0.64 -17.42 10.00
N ARG A 113 0.61 -17.38 9.55
CA ARG A 113 1.15 -16.27 8.78
C ARG A 113 1.06 -16.62 7.30
N LEU A 114 0.39 -15.78 6.53
CA LEU A 114 0.43 -15.82 5.08
C LEU A 114 1.55 -14.89 4.59
N SER A 115 2.43 -15.43 3.75
CA SER A 115 3.48 -14.66 3.06
C SER A 115 3.30 -14.80 1.57
N ILE A 116 3.20 -13.68 0.88
CA ILE A 116 3.14 -13.62 -0.58
C ILE A 116 4.29 -12.73 -1.04
N SER A 117 5.10 -13.23 -1.97
CA SER A 117 6.17 -12.46 -2.59
C SER A 117 5.86 -12.27 -4.07
N VAL A 118 5.97 -11.05 -4.51
CA VAL A 118 5.66 -10.63 -5.88
C VAL A 118 6.86 -9.88 -6.44
N ASN A 119 7.23 -10.22 -7.67
CA ASN A 119 8.25 -9.53 -8.44
C ASN A 119 7.54 -8.64 -9.47
N VAL A 120 7.83 -7.34 -9.44
CA VAL A 120 7.18 -6.31 -10.27
C VAL A 120 8.21 -5.56 -11.08
#